data_655dd42556d14a656600b3f2acc530b3
#
_entry.id   655dd42556d14a656600b3f2acc530b3
#
_cell.length_a   1.000
_cell.length_b   1.000
_cell.length_c   1.000
_cell.angle_alpha   90.00
_cell.angle_beta   90.00
_cell.angle_gamma   90.00
#
_symmetry.space_group_name_H-M   'P 1'
#
loop_
_entity.id
_entity.type
_entity.pdbx_description
1 polymer ?
#
loop_
_entity_poly.entity_id
_entity_poly.type
_entity_poly.pdbx_seq_one_letter_code
_entity_poly.pdbx_strand_id
1 'polypeptide(L)'
;MIDTHAHIISEFYDDIDKLIEELKNKDILKVINCADSVETSKEVLNIYRKYEGYLLPAIGIHPENVGIGSVEDIELLLKNNKVFAIGEIGLDYHYNDENKEEQKKVFIEQLDLALKYDLPVIIHIREAMQECFDILKTRKNKGIIHCFSGSYEMAREYIKLGYKLGIGGVLTFKNSKLYEVIEKIDLKDIVLETDSPFLSPEPYRGKKNKPCNVLYVAKRIAEIKNISLEEVINTTTTTAKQIFDIS
;
A
#
# COMPACT_ATOMS: atom_id res chain seq x y z
N MET A 1 -4.85 -7.12 -13.29
CA MET A 1 -3.87 -6.60 -12.30
C MET A 1 -4.54 -6.34 -10.96
N ILE A 2 -3.78 -6.29 -9.88
CA ILE A 2 -4.25 -5.82 -8.56
C ILE A 2 -3.48 -4.55 -8.23
N ASP A 3 -4.21 -3.50 -7.81
CA ASP A 3 -3.62 -2.32 -7.20
C ASP A 3 -3.60 -2.54 -5.68
N THR A 4 -2.41 -2.64 -5.09
CA THR A 4 -2.27 -3.00 -3.67
C THR A 4 -2.33 -1.81 -2.72
N HIS A 5 -2.50 -0.59 -3.23
CA HIS A 5 -2.65 0.60 -2.39
C HIS A 5 -3.32 1.76 -3.16
N ALA A 6 -4.54 2.09 -2.75
CA ALA A 6 -5.27 3.26 -3.24
C ALA A 6 -6.22 3.78 -2.16
N HIS A 7 -6.56 5.08 -2.21
CA HIS A 7 -7.51 5.75 -1.32
C HIS A 7 -8.79 6.09 -2.07
N ILE A 8 -9.71 5.12 -2.17
CA ILE A 8 -11.01 5.31 -2.84
C ILE A 8 -12.04 5.66 -1.78
N ILE A 9 -12.21 6.96 -1.52
CA ILE A 9 -13.17 7.55 -0.59
C ILE A 9 -13.89 8.73 -1.24
N SER A 10 -15.01 9.15 -0.63
CA SER A 10 -15.85 10.24 -1.16
C SER A 10 -15.16 11.59 -1.24
N GLU A 11 -14.18 11.84 -0.38
CA GLU A 11 -13.36 13.05 -0.44
C GLU A 11 -12.61 13.16 -1.78
N PHE A 12 -12.16 12.01 -2.31
CA PHE A 12 -11.34 12.00 -3.52
C PHE A 12 -12.12 11.64 -4.79
N TYR A 13 -13.24 10.95 -4.70
CA TYR A 13 -13.98 10.50 -5.88
C TYR A 13 -15.48 10.78 -5.76
N ASP A 14 -15.99 11.71 -6.56
CA ASP A 14 -17.41 12.11 -6.58
C ASP A 14 -18.34 10.96 -7.02
N ASP A 15 -17.86 10.07 -7.90
CA ASP A 15 -18.62 8.95 -8.47
C ASP A 15 -17.78 7.67 -8.48
N ILE A 16 -17.90 6.92 -7.38
CA ILE A 16 -17.19 5.64 -7.20
C ILE A 16 -17.75 4.56 -8.15
N ASP A 17 -19.06 4.56 -8.46
CA ASP A 17 -19.65 3.60 -9.40
C ASP A 17 -18.99 3.71 -10.78
N LYS A 18 -18.87 4.93 -11.28
CA LYS A 18 -18.24 5.21 -12.56
C LYS A 18 -16.73 4.86 -12.54
N LEU A 19 -16.05 5.13 -11.42
CA LEU A 19 -14.65 4.71 -11.25
C LEU A 19 -14.53 3.19 -11.36
N ILE A 20 -15.35 2.42 -10.65
CA ILE A 20 -15.31 0.95 -10.67
C ILE A 20 -15.58 0.40 -12.06
N GLU A 21 -16.54 0.97 -12.80
CA GLU A 21 -16.79 0.60 -14.20
C GLU A 21 -15.54 0.84 -15.06
N GLU A 22 -14.91 2.01 -14.93
CA GLU A 22 -13.66 2.31 -15.65
C GLU A 22 -12.55 1.30 -15.30
N LEU A 23 -12.38 0.95 -14.02
CA LEU A 23 -11.35 0.02 -13.56
C LEU A 23 -11.56 -1.39 -14.10
N LYS A 24 -12.80 -1.89 -14.09
CA LYS A 24 -13.16 -3.19 -14.66
C LYS A 24 -12.89 -3.25 -16.16
N ASN A 25 -13.21 -2.19 -16.89
CA ASN A 25 -12.95 -2.08 -18.34
C ASN A 25 -11.44 -2.01 -18.68
N LYS A 26 -10.59 -1.82 -17.68
CA LYS A 26 -9.12 -1.79 -17.80
C LYS A 26 -8.43 -2.98 -17.12
N ASP A 27 -9.17 -4.08 -16.92
CA ASP A 27 -8.66 -5.33 -16.36
C ASP A 27 -8.00 -5.18 -14.97
N ILE A 28 -8.47 -4.21 -14.17
CA ILE A 28 -8.14 -4.17 -12.74
C ILE A 28 -9.03 -5.18 -12.04
N LEU A 29 -8.41 -6.20 -11.46
CA LEU A 29 -9.11 -7.33 -10.84
C LEU A 29 -9.64 -6.97 -9.45
N LYS A 30 -8.80 -6.30 -8.67
CA LYS A 30 -9.06 -5.89 -7.29
C LYS A 30 -8.23 -4.65 -6.95
N VAL A 31 -8.68 -3.93 -5.92
CA VAL A 31 -7.94 -2.81 -5.32
C VAL A 31 -7.96 -2.99 -3.81
N ILE A 32 -6.79 -2.86 -3.17
CA ILE A 32 -6.73 -2.70 -1.71
C ILE A 32 -7.02 -1.24 -1.42
N ASN A 33 -8.18 -0.99 -0.80
CA ASN A 33 -8.65 0.35 -0.49
C ASN A 33 -8.21 0.72 0.93
N CYS A 34 -7.19 1.58 1.03
CA CYS A 34 -6.54 1.93 2.27
C CYS A 34 -7.20 3.12 2.94
N ALA A 35 -7.42 2.99 4.24
CA ALA A 35 -7.79 4.10 5.12
C ALA A 35 -6.54 4.72 5.75
N ASP A 36 -6.67 5.92 6.27
CA ASP A 36 -5.62 6.67 6.98
C ASP A 36 -6.00 7.04 8.42
N SER A 37 -7.27 6.85 8.79
CA SER A 37 -7.84 7.23 10.09
C SER A 37 -8.98 6.30 10.49
N VAL A 38 -9.47 6.43 11.72
CA VAL A 38 -10.66 5.69 12.19
C VAL A 38 -11.90 6.07 11.36
N GLU A 39 -12.02 7.33 10.93
CA GLU A 39 -13.14 7.80 10.14
C GLU A 39 -13.13 7.23 8.73
N THR A 40 -12.01 7.34 8.03
CA THR A 40 -11.87 6.75 6.69
C THR A 40 -11.90 5.23 6.74
N SER A 41 -11.47 4.59 7.86
CA SER A 41 -11.65 3.16 8.08
C SER A 41 -13.14 2.75 8.06
N LYS A 42 -14.01 3.52 8.68
CA LYS A 42 -15.47 3.29 8.61
C LYS A 42 -15.99 3.47 7.19
N GLU A 43 -15.48 4.46 6.47
CA GLU A 43 -15.89 4.74 5.09
C GLU A 43 -15.48 3.61 4.13
N VAL A 44 -14.22 3.17 4.14
CA VAL A 44 -13.77 2.06 3.26
C VAL A 44 -14.49 0.75 3.57
N LEU A 45 -14.88 0.49 4.83
CA LEU A 45 -15.70 -0.65 5.20
C LEU A 45 -17.14 -0.53 4.65
N ASN A 46 -17.72 0.66 4.64
CA ASN A 46 -19.03 0.90 4.02
C ASN A 46 -18.98 0.73 2.50
N ILE A 47 -17.92 1.24 1.86
CA ILE A 47 -17.67 1.08 0.42
C ILE A 47 -17.49 -0.41 0.09
N TYR A 48 -16.76 -1.17 0.91
CA TYR A 48 -16.59 -2.61 0.72
C TYR A 48 -17.93 -3.36 0.65
N ARG A 49 -18.90 -3.02 1.50
CA ARG A 49 -20.23 -3.68 1.48
C ARG A 49 -20.94 -3.53 0.14
N LYS A 50 -20.71 -2.41 -0.58
CA LYS A 50 -21.28 -2.18 -1.92
C LYS A 50 -20.48 -2.88 -3.02
N TYR A 51 -19.16 -3.00 -2.86
CA TYR A 51 -18.24 -3.54 -3.86
C TYR A 51 -17.47 -4.75 -3.34
N GLU A 52 -18.16 -5.63 -2.61
CA GLU A 52 -17.58 -6.81 -1.98
C GLU A 52 -16.78 -7.66 -2.97
N GLY A 53 -15.59 -8.08 -2.54
CA GLY A 53 -14.68 -8.86 -3.36
C GLY A 53 -13.93 -8.08 -4.45
N TYR A 54 -14.20 -6.78 -4.62
CA TYR A 54 -13.50 -5.93 -5.58
C TYR A 54 -12.65 -4.84 -4.91
N LEU A 55 -13.24 -4.00 -4.05
CA LEU A 55 -12.52 -3.04 -3.20
C LEU A 55 -12.29 -3.65 -1.82
N LEU A 56 -11.07 -4.06 -1.53
CA LEU A 56 -10.73 -4.82 -0.32
C LEU A 56 -10.20 -3.85 0.75
N PRO A 57 -10.86 -3.74 1.93
CA PRO A 57 -10.47 -2.75 2.92
C PRO A 57 -9.17 -3.11 3.64
N ALA A 58 -8.28 -2.13 3.75
CA ALA A 58 -7.22 -2.04 4.73
C ALA A 58 -7.54 -0.88 5.68
N ILE A 59 -7.48 -1.11 6.99
CA ILE A 59 -7.84 -0.11 8.00
C ILE A 59 -6.69 0.13 8.98
N GLY A 60 -6.54 1.38 9.40
CA GLY A 60 -5.46 1.77 10.29
C GLY A 60 -5.44 3.27 10.57
N ILE A 61 -4.44 3.69 11.34
CA ILE A 61 -4.16 5.09 11.66
C ILE A 61 -2.79 5.42 11.06
N HIS A 62 -2.81 6.26 10.03
CA HIS A 62 -1.63 6.81 9.39
C HIS A 62 -0.82 7.68 10.37
N PRO A 63 0.51 7.74 10.27
CA PRO A 63 1.33 8.55 11.18
C PRO A 63 0.95 10.04 11.24
N GLU A 64 0.40 10.62 10.18
CA GLU A 64 -0.10 12.00 10.20
C GLU A 64 -1.39 12.18 11.01
N ASN A 65 -2.12 11.09 11.29
CA ASN A 65 -3.40 11.10 12.02
C ASN A 65 -3.27 10.55 13.46
N VAL A 66 -2.05 10.37 13.97
CA VAL A 66 -1.86 10.00 15.39
C VAL A 66 -2.44 11.09 16.30
N GLY A 67 -3.08 10.67 17.40
CA GLY A 67 -3.84 11.58 18.27
C GLY A 67 -5.29 11.81 17.84
N ILE A 68 -5.71 11.29 16.68
CA ILE A 68 -7.10 11.36 16.20
C ILE A 68 -7.67 9.93 16.13
N GLY A 69 -8.42 9.53 17.16
CA GLY A 69 -8.89 8.16 17.33
C GLY A 69 -7.84 7.26 17.99
N SER A 70 -8.19 6.01 18.23
CA SER A 70 -7.34 5.06 18.96
C SER A 70 -7.21 3.71 18.23
N VAL A 71 -6.21 2.92 18.61
CA VAL A 71 -6.02 1.55 18.08
C VAL A 71 -7.15 0.63 18.55
N GLU A 72 -7.76 0.90 19.71
CA GLU A 72 -8.94 0.21 20.20
C GLU A 72 -10.16 0.43 19.30
N ASP A 73 -10.31 1.63 18.70
CA ASP A 73 -11.35 1.91 17.71
C ASP A 73 -11.15 1.07 16.44
N ILE A 74 -9.90 0.94 15.97
CA ILE A 74 -9.57 0.05 14.84
C ILE A 74 -9.87 -1.41 15.21
N GLU A 75 -9.51 -1.86 16.41
CA GLU A 75 -9.83 -3.21 16.86
C GLU A 75 -11.33 -3.48 16.91
N LEU A 76 -12.13 -2.50 17.34
CA LEU A 76 -13.60 -2.63 17.34
C LEU A 76 -14.15 -2.79 15.91
N LEU A 77 -13.59 -2.07 14.94
CA LEU A 77 -13.97 -2.23 13.53
C LEU A 77 -13.58 -3.61 13.00
N LEU A 78 -12.40 -4.13 13.33
CA LEU A 78 -11.95 -5.48 12.96
C LEU A 78 -12.88 -6.57 13.47
N LYS A 79 -13.34 -6.48 14.72
CA LYS A 79 -14.23 -7.49 15.32
C LYS A 79 -15.57 -7.64 14.58
N ASN A 80 -16.00 -6.60 13.87
CA ASN A 80 -17.34 -6.53 13.29
C ASN A 80 -17.34 -6.53 11.75
N ASN A 81 -16.17 -6.55 11.11
CA ASN A 81 -16.07 -6.43 9.66
C ASN A 81 -14.98 -7.35 9.10
N LYS A 82 -15.11 -7.70 7.82
CA LYS A 82 -14.04 -8.34 7.07
C LYS A 82 -13.02 -7.29 6.64
N VAL A 83 -11.76 -7.52 6.96
CA VAL A 83 -10.62 -6.66 6.65
C VAL A 83 -9.52 -7.52 6.05
N PHE A 84 -8.73 -6.97 5.13
CA PHE A 84 -7.69 -7.71 4.41
C PHE A 84 -6.27 -7.30 4.81
N ALA A 85 -6.09 -6.16 5.47
CA ALA A 85 -4.82 -5.71 6.02
C ALA A 85 -5.02 -4.67 7.13
N ILE A 86 -4.04 -4.53 8.01
CA ILE A 86 -3.88 -3.35 8.87
C ILE A 86 -3.01 -2.35 8.09
N GLY A 87 -3.59 -1.22 7.76
CA GLY A 87 -2.94 -0.17 6.96
C GLY A 87 -3.92 0.93 6.53
N GLU A 88 -3.41 2.09 6.27
CA GLU A 88 -2.00 2.45 6.19
C GLU A 88 -1.46 2.82 7.57
N ILE A 89 -0.32 2.25 7.97
CA ILE A 89 0.32 2.47 9.26
C ILE A 89 1.82 2.70 9.07
N GLY A 90 2.50 3.35 10.00
CA GLY A 90 3.94 3.49 9.85
C GLY A 90 4.53 4.73 10.52
N LEU A 91 5.57 5.31 9.87
CA LEU A 91 6.29 6.48 10.35
C LEU A 91 6.45 7.51 9.22
N ASP A 92 6.11 8.76 9.52
CA ASP A 92 6.35 9.93 8.65
C ASP A 92 6.97 11.08 9.45
N TYR A 93 8.20 11.42 9.13
CA TYR A 93 8.93 12.49 9.83
C TYR A 93 9.10 13.74 8.97
N HIS A 94 8.41 13.79 7.83
CA HIS A 94 8.55 14.88 6.88
C HIS A 94 7.86 16.17 7.35
N TYR A 95 6.67 16.06 7.92
CA TYR A 95 5.85 17.23 8.29
C TYR A 95 5.91 17.58 9.76
N ASN A 96 6.17 16.61 10.64
CA ASN A 96 6.13 16.84 12.07
C ASN A 96 7.15 15.97 12.82
N ASP A 97 8.15 16.63 13.40
CA ASP A 97 9.17 15.99 14.22
C ASP A 97 8.77 15.84 15.68
N GLU A 98 7.76 16.58 16.15
CA GLU A 98 7.42 16.66 17.57
C GLU A 98 6.66 15.43 18.07
N ASN A 99 5.96 14.71 17.19
CA ASN A 99 5.15 13.55 17.57
C ASN A 99 5.77 12.18 17.25
N LYS A 100 7.09 12.10 17.00
CA LYS A 100 7.78 10.85 16.63
C LYS A 100 7.52 9.69 17.60
N GLU A 101 7.58 9.96 18.89
CA GLU A 101 7.36 8.92 19.92
C GLU A 101 5.92 8.42 19.92
N GLU A 102 4.96 9.30 19.66
CA GLU A 102 3.56 8.92 19.52
C GLU A 102 3.32 8.10 18.24
N GLN A 103 3.91 8.51 17.11
CA GLN A 103 3.87 7.72 15.88
C GLN A 103 4.42 6.31 16.10
N LYS A 104 5.59 6.17 16.75
CA LYS A 104 6.17 4.85 17.07
C LYS A 104 5.26 4.02 17.95
N LYS A 105 4.69 4.61 19.00
CA LYS A 105 3.78 3.92 19.90
C LYS A 105 2.58 3.37 19.14
N VAL A 106 1.87 4.23 18.39
CA VAL A 106 0.68 3.84 17.62
C VAL A 106 1.04 2.83 16.53
N PHE A 107 2.19 3.00 15.86
CA PHE A 107 2.68 2.04 14.87
C PHE A 107 2.89 0.66 15.49
N ILE A 108 3.57 0.58 16.65
CA ILE A 108 3.83 -0.66 17.38
C ILE A 108 2.54 -1.35 17.81
N GLU A 109 1.60 -0.59 18.36
CA GLU A 109 0.29 -1.11 18.80
C GLU A 109 -0.50 -1.69 17.61
N GLN A 110 -0.45 -1.06 16.43
CA GLN A 110 -1.10 -1.57 15.22
C GLN A 110 -0.38 -2.79 14.62
N LEU A 111 0.95 -2.88 14.73
CA LEU A 111 1.70 -4.09 14.38
C LEU A 111 1.29 -5.27 15.28
N ASP A 112 1.12 -5.04 16.58
CA ASP A 112 0.65 -6.06 17.54
C ASP A 112 -0.79 -6.48 17.24
N LEU A 113 -1.63 -5.52 16.86
CA LEU A 113 -3.00 -5.78 16.43
C LEU A 113 -3.03 -6.67 15.17
N ALA A 114 -2.20 -6.36 14.17
CA ALA A 114 -2.09 -7.16 12.94
C ALA A 114 -1.67 -8.62 13.24
N LEU A 115 -0.70 -8.83 14.13
CA LEU A 115 -0.30 -10.16 14.58
C LEU A 115 -1.43 -10.90 15.30
N LYS A 116 -2.19 -10.20 16.15
CA LYS A 116 -3.31 -10.79 16.90
C LYS A 116 -4.41 -11.32 15.99
N TYR A 117 -4.64 -10.68 14.85
CA TYR A 117 -5.69 -11.04 13.90
C TYR A 117 -5.16 -11.77 12.65
N ASP A 118 -3.86 -12.11 12.62
CA ASP A 118 -3.19 -12.77 11.50
C ASP A 118 -3.40 -12.03 10.16
N LEU A 119 -3.31 -10.70 10.20
CA LEU A 119 -3.47 -9.84 9.03
C LEU A 119 -2.12 -9.32 8.55
N PRO A 120 -1.94 -9.17 7.22
CA PRO A 120 -0.79 -8.46 6.68
C PRO A 120 -0.87 -6.96 7.00
N VAL A 121 0.28 -6.29 6.92
CA VAL A 121 0.37 -4.85 7.14
C VAL A 121 0.74 -4.10 5.87
N ILE A 122 0.25 -2.88 5.73
CA ILE A 122 0.63 -1.93 4.68
C ILE A 122 1.35 -0.77 5.36
N ILE A 123 2.65 -0.65 5.11
CA ILE A 123 3.54 0.21 5.89
C ILE A 123 3.95 1.43 5.09
N HIS A 124 3.62 2.60 5.62
CA HIS A 124 4.08 3.90 5.19
C HIS A 124 5.44 4.24 5.83
N ILE A 125 6.37 4.73 5.01
CA ILE A 125 7.69 5.16 5.52
C ILE A 125 8.12 6.42 4.77
N ARG A 126 8.25 7.51 5.50
CA ARG A 126 8.79 8.75 4.96
C ARG A 126 9.78 9.38 5.93
N GLU A 127 11.04 9.56 5.46
CA GLU A 127 12.17 10.08 6.26
C GLU A 127 12.44 9.29 7.57
N ALA A 128 11.98 8.03 7.66
CA ALA A 128 12.06 7.16 8.84
C ALA A 128 12.54 5.73 8.51
N MET A 129 13.18 5.52 7.35
CA MET A 129 13.49 4.19 6.80
C MET A 129 14.24 3.28 7.77
N GLN A 130 15.31 3.78 8.42
CA GLN A 130 16.11 2.99 9.34
C GLN A 130 15.36 2.67 10.63
N GLU A 131 14.62 3.62 11.18
CA GLU A 131 13.90 3.42 12.44
C GLU A 131 12.73 2.45 12.25
N CYS A 132 12.01 2.57 11.15
CA CYS A 132 10.98 1.62 10.78
C CYS A 132 11.56 0.20 10.63
N PHE A 133 12.71 0.04 9.96
CA PHE A 133 13.40 -1.24 9.85
C PHE A 133 13.79 -1.79 11.23
N ASP A 134 14.31 -0.96 12.12
CA ASP A 134 14.72 -1.38 13.47
C ASP A 134 13.54 -1.87 14.33
N ILE A 135 12.35 -1.31 14.13
CA ILE A 135 11.11 -1.80 14.74
C ILE A 135 10.71 -3.14 14.12
N LEU A 136 10.65 -3.22 12.80
CA LEU A 136 10.13 -4.39 12.08
C LEU A 136 11.01 -5.64 12.22
N LYS A 137 12.35 -5.49 12.29
CA LYS A 137 13.28 -6.63 12.42
C LYS A 137 13.10 -7.42 13.72
N THR A 138 12.46 -6.83 14.73
CA THR A 138 12.18 -7.49 16.01
C THR A 138 10.82 -8.21 16.04
N ARG A 139 10.06 -8.18 14.93
CA ARG A 139 8.68 -8.61 14.85
C ARG A 139 8.48 -9.66 13.76
N LYS A 140 7.34 -10.33 13.77
CA LYS A 140 6.98 -11.38 12.81
C LYS A 140 5.88 -10.95 11.83
N ASN A 141 5.59 -9.67 11.77
CA ASN A 141 4.62 -9.13 10.82
C ASN A 141 5.08 -9.41 9.37
N LYS A 142 4.10 -9.57 8.48
CA LYS A 142 4.30 -9.69 7.03
C LYS A 142 3.41 -8.66 6.34
N GLY A 143 3.74 -8.33 5.12
CA GLY A 143 2.95 -7.36 4.36
C GLY A 143 3.77 -6.67 3.29
N ILE A 144 3.43 -5.40 3.05
CA ILE A 144 4.11 -4.58 2.05
C ILE A 144 4.71 -3.33 2.68
N ILE A 145 5.88 -2.94 2.17
CA ILE A 145 6.41 -1.59 2.33
C ILE A 145 5.84 -0.79 1.17
N HIS A 146 4.82 0.00 1.45
CA HIS A 146 4.12 0.83 0.48
C HIS A 146 5.05 1.93 -0.05
N CYS A 147 4.85 2.31 -1.31
CA CYS A 147 5.55 3.39 -2.01
C CYS A 147 7.07 3.35 -1.83
N PHE A 148 7.65 2.14 -1.90
CA PHE A 148 9.07 1.95 -1.62
C PHE A 148 9.92 2.82 -2.55
N SER A 149 10.78 3.65 -1.95
CA SER A 149 11.68 4.56 -2.65
C SER A 149 13.11 4.56 -2.07
N GLY A 150 13.42 3.54 -1.24
CA GLY A 150 14.71 3.39 -0.58
C GLY A 150 15.82 2.85 -1.48
N SER A 151 17.01 2.61 -0.89
CA SER A 151 18.16 2.02 -1.57
C SER A 151 17.98 0.51 -1.80
N TYR A 152 18.83 -0.06 -2.66
CA TYR A 152 18.89 -1.50 -2.87
C TYR A 152 19.22 -2.28 -1.60
N GLU A 153 20.09 -1.75 -0.76
CA GLU A 153 20.46 -2.35 0.53
C GLU A 153 19.22 -2.47 1.43
N MET A 154 18.45 -1.39 1.56
CA MET A 154 17.22 -1.39 2.36
C MET A 154 16.16 -2.32 1.76
N ALA A 155 16.01 -2.32 0.43
CA ALA A 155 15.11 -3.26 -0.26
C ALA A 155 15.41 -4.72 0.14
N ARG A 156 16.69 -5.11 0.08
CA ARG A 156 17.12 -6.46 0.48
C ARG A 156 16.83 -6.77 1.94
N GLU A 157 17.04 -5.83 2.83
CA GLU A 157 16.80 -6.05 4.27
C GLU A 157 15.29 -6.24 4.54
N TYR A 158 14.40 -5.44 3.96
CA TYR A 158 12.95 -5.65 4.08
C TYR A 158 12.49 -6.97 3.46
N ILE A 159 13.03 -7.35 2.29
CA ILE A 159 12.72 -8.62 1.64
C ILE A 159 13.17 -9.80 2.51
N LYS A 160 14.32 -9.75 3.17
CA LYS A 160 14.79 -10.78 4.12
C LYS A 160 13.85 -10.94 5.32
N LEU A 161 13.22 -9.85 5.77
CA LEU A 161 12.21 -9.90 6.82
C LEU A 161 10.87 -10.50 6.32
N GLY A 162 10.72 -10.73 5.03
CA GLY A 162 9.51 -11.31 4.42
C GLY A 162 8.52 -10.28 3.88
N TYR A 163 8.87 -8.98 3.89
CA TYR A 163 8.05 -7.95 3.27
C TYR A 163 8.17 -7.95 1.75
N LYS A 164 7.12 -7.52 1.07
CA LYS A 164 7.14 -7.20 -0.35
C LYS A 164 7.18 -5.68 -0.55
N LEU A 165 7.71 -5.26 -1.70
CA LEU A 165 7.87 -3.84 -1.99
C LEU A 165 6.73 -3.37 -2.90
N GLY A 166 5.96 -2.40 -2.42
CA GLY A 166 4.94 -1.68 -3.18
C GLY A 166 5.63 -0.71 -4.14
N ILE A 167 5.46 -0.93 -5.43
CA ILE A 167 6.08 -0.12 -6.47
C ILE A 167 4.99 0.66 -7.21
N GLY A 168 5.05 1.97 -7.07
CA GLY A 168 4.08 2.92 -7.61
C GLY A 168 4.63 3.85 -8.69
N GLY A 169 3.89 4.93 -8.95
CA GLY A 169 4.15 5.91 -10.01
C GLY A 169 5.54 6.54 -9.97
N VAL A 170 6.16 6.61 -8.80
CA VAL A 170 7.52 7.17 -8.59
C VAL A 170 8.57 6.48 -9.47
N LEU A 171 8.41 5.20 -9.80
CA LEU A 171 9.31 4.47 -10.70
C LEU A 171 9.39 5.11 -12.10
N THR A 172 8.35 5.81 -12.53
CA THR A 172 8.27 6.41 -13.87
C THR A 172 8.86 7.83 -13.93
N PHE A 173 9.21 8.43 -12.78
CA PHE A 173 9.69 9.82 -12.74
C PHE A 173 11.12 9.93 -13.27
N LYS A 174 11.40 10.99 -14.04
CA LYS A 174 12.70 11.22 -14.71
C LYS A 174 13.90 11.16 -13.79
N ASN A 175 13.75 11.64 -12.55
CA ASN A 175 14.84 11.72 -11.57
C ASN A 175 14.84 10.57 -10.57
N SER A 176 13.94 9.59 -10.72
CA SER A 176 13.88 8.44 -9.84
C SER A 176 15.05 7.49 -10.10
N LYS A 177 15.76 7.11 -9.04
CA LYS A 177 16.78 6.06 -9.08
C LYS A 177 16.23 4.67 -8.73
N LEU A 178 14.91 4.57 -8.54
CA LEU A 178 14.27 3.31 -8.17
C LEU A 178 14.46 2.20 -9.21
N TYR A 179 14.73 2.56 -10.48
CA TYR A 179 15.05 1.61 -11.54
C TYR A 179 16.27 0.74 -11.20
N GLU A 180 17.29 1.27 -10.50
CA GLU A 180 18.49 0.52 -10.08
C GLU A 180 18.16 -0.58 -9.06
N VAL A 181 17.14 -0.35 -8.24
CA VAL A 181 16.61 -1.33 -7.28
C VAL A 181 15.82 -2.39 -8.02
N ILE A 182 14.87 -1.95 -8.87
CA ILE A 182 14.00 -2.87 -9.62
C ILE A 182 14.81 -3.81 -10.50
N GLU A 183 15.88 -3.35 -11.13
CA GLU A 183 16.76 -4.20 -11.95
C GLU A 183 17.32 -5.40 -11.16
N LYS A 184 17.63 -5.21 -9.87
CA LYS A 184 18.38 -6.17 -9.03
C LYS A 184 17.52 -7.08 -8.17
N ILE A 185 16.30 -6.70 -7.82
CA ILE A 185 15.42 -7.51 -6.95
C ILE A 185 14.60 -8.50 -7.77
N ASP A 186 14.17 -9.60 -7.15
CA ASP A 186 13.29 -10.59 -7.81
C ASP A 186 11.89 -10.00 -8.01
N LEU A 187 11.27 -10.30 -9.15
CA LEU A 187 9.92 -9.85 -9.47
C LEU A 187 8.86 -10.33 -8.46
N LYS A 188 9.06 -11.52 -7.87
CA LYS A 188 8.20 -12.08 -6.80
C LYS A 188 8.23 -11.28 -5.49
N ASP A 189 9.18 -10.35 -5.34
CA ASP A 189 9.29 -9.49 -4.17
C ASP A 189 8.65 -8.11 -4.40
N ILE A 190 8.00 -7.94 -5.55
CA ILE A 190 7.31 -6.71 -5.96
C ILE A 190 5.80 -6.93 -5.96
N VAL A 191 5.05 -5.95 -5.50
CA VAL A 191 3.62 -5.74 -5.80
C VAL A 191 3.44 -4.38 -6.49
N LEU A 192 2.36 -4.26 -7.26
CA LEU A 192 2.05 -3.04 -7.99
C LEU A 192 1.04 -2.22 -7.21
N GLU A 193 1.23 -0.92 -7.20
CA GLU A 193 0.31 0.01 -6.57
C GLU A 193 0.23 1.35 -7.31
N THR A 194 -0.72 2.19 -6.93
CA THR A 194 -0.82 3.55 -7.48
C THR A 194 -0.64 4.65 -6.47
N ASP A 195 -1.00 4.43 -5.22
CA ASP A 195 -1.20 5.46 -4.21
C ASP A 195 -2.22 6.52 -4.68
N SER A 196 -3.21 6.09 -5.49
CA SER A 196 -4.20 7.03 -6.03
C SER A 196 -5.11 7.58 -4.93
N PRO A 197 -5.39 8.89 -4.95
CA PRO A 197 -5.29 9.84 -6.07
C PRO A 197 -3.95 10.53 -6.23
N PHE A 198 -2.93 10.16 -5.47
CA PHE A 198 -1.61 10.78 -5.45
C PHE A 198 -0.64 10.15 -6.46
N LEU A 199 0.57 10.69 -6.58
CA LEU A 199 1.74 10.13 -7.24
C LEU A 199 1.51 9.60 -8.68
N SER A 200 0.71 10.31 -9.50
CA SER A 200 0.42 9.92 -10.88
C SER A 200 1.68 9.58 -11.67
N PRO A 201 1.74 8.41 -12.34
CA PRO A 201 2.87 8.05 -13.18
C PRO A 201 2.95 8.90 -14.46
N GLU A 202 4.10 8.90 -15.13
CA GLU A 202 4.15 9.39 -16.50
C GLU A 202 3.27 8.51 -17.42
N PRO A 203 2.54 9.09 -18.38
CA PRO A 203 2.50 10.50 -18.79
C PRO A 203 1.46 11.38 -18.05
N TYR A 204 0.94 10.92 -16.94
CA TYR A 204 -0.15 11.60 -16.22
C TYR A 204 0.31 12.50 -15.07
N ARG A 205 1.60 12.82 -14.97
CA ARG A 205 2.12 13.74 -13.97
C ARG A 205 1.32 15.04 -13.91
N GLY A 206 1.01 15.48 -12.65
CA GLY A 206 0.21 16.71 -12.42
C GLY A 206 -1.29 16.54 -12.59
N LYS A 207 -1.77 15.34 -12.94
CA LYS A 207 -3.20 15.00 -12.95
C LYS A 207 -3.52 14.10 -11.74
N LYS A 208 -4.79 14.04 -11.36
CA LYS A 208 -5.29 13.10 -10.36
C LYS A 208 -5.05 11.66 -10.81
N ASN A 209 -4.42 10.87 -9.94
CA ASN A 209 -4.14 9.47 -10.21
C ASN A 209 -5.40 8.60 -10.10
N LYS A 210 -5.35 7.42 -10.72
CA LYS A 210 -6.41 6.40 -10.65
C LYS A 210 -5.78 5.01 -10.56
N PRO A 211 -6.45 4.02 -9.93
CA PRO A 211 -5.93 2.66 -9.81
C PRO A 211 -5.55 2.00 -11.14
N CYS A 212 -6.24 2.33 -12.23
CA CYS A 212 -5.90 1.80 -13.57
C CYS A 212 -4.54 2.26 -14.10
N ASN A 213 -3.95 3.31 -13.53
CA ASN A 213 -2.62 3.78 -13.91
C ASN A 213 -1.49 2.85 -13.43
N VAL A 214 -1.80 1.86 -12.60
CA VAL A 214 -0.89 0.77 -12.23
C VAL A 214 -0.29 0.07 -13.48
N LEU A 215 -0.98 0.08 -14.60
CA LEU A 215 -0.49 -0.42 -15.89
C LEU A 215 0.82 0.25 -16.33
N TYR A 216 0.98 1.55 -16.09
CA TYR A 216 2.20 2.28 -16.48
C TYR A 216 3.40 1.89 -15.61
N VAL A 217 3.14 1.57 -14.35
CA VAL A 217 4.15 1.01 -13.45
C VAL A 217 4.59 -0.38 -13.92
N ALA A 218 3.63 -1.26 -14.25
CA ALA A 218 3.90 -2.59 -14.78
C ALA A 218 4.72 -2.53 -16.10
N LYS A 219 4.36 -1.64 -17.03
CA LYS A 219 5.12 -1.43 -18.28
C LYS A 219 6.55 -1.00 -17.98
N ARG A 220 6.75 -0.08 -17.03
CA ARG A 220 8.08 0.39 -16.68
C ARG A 220 8.95 -0.72 -16.07
N ILE A 221 8.37 -1.59 -15.23
CA ILE A 221 9.08 -2.76 -14.68
C ILE A 221 9.47 -3.73 -15.82
N ALA A 222 8.55 -4.00 -16.76
CA ALA A 222 8.81 -4.86 -17.90
C ALA A 222 10.00 -4.36 -18.74
N GLU A 223 10.06 -3.05 -19.01
CA GLU A 223 11.19 -2.41 -19.70
C GLU A 223 12.51 -2.57 -18.93
N ILE A 224 12.53 -2.27 -17.62
CA ILE A 224 13.73 -2.34 -16.80
C ILE A 224 14.27 -3.76 -16.73
N LYS A 225 13.40 -4.74 -16.53
CA LYS A 225 13.78 -6.15 -16.39
C LYS A 225 13.97 -6.87 -17.73
N ASN A 226 13.61 -6.22 -18.86
CA ASN A 226 13.63 -6.83 -20.19
C ASN A 226 12.83 -8.14 -20.25
N ILE A 227 11.60 -8.12 -19.71
CA ILE A 227 10.65 -9.24 -19.70
C ILE A 227 9.30 -8.79 -20.26
N SER A 228 8.39 -9.72 -20.51
CA SER A 228 7.06 -9.39 -21.01
C SER A 228 6.20 -8.67 -19.96
N LEU A 229 5.30 -7.80 -20.42
CA LEU A 229 4.31 -7.16 -19.54
C LEU A 229 3.41 -8.20 -18.86
N GLU A 230 3.09 -9.27 -19.59
CA GLU A 230 2.27 -10.38 -19.06
C GLU A 230 2.95 -11.07 -17.88
N GLU A 231 4.25 -11.32 -17.95
CA GLU A 231 5.04 -11.90 -16.87
C GLU A 231 5.03 -11.01 -15.62
N VAL A 232 5.20 -9.68 -15.80
CA VAL A 232 5.10 -8.73 -14.70
C VAL A 232 3.72 -8.78 -14.04
N ILE A 233 2.66 -8.69 -14.85
CA ILE A 233 1.28 -8.71 -14.36
C ILE A 233 0.97 -10.01 -13.61
N ASN A 234 1.31 -11.15 -14.17
CA ASN A 234 1.00 -12.45 -13.59
C ASN A 234 1.75 -12.68 -12.28
N THR A 235 3.05 -12.37 -12.24
CA THR A 235 3.87 -12.58 -11.04
C THR A 235 3.44 -11.65 -9.91
N THR A 236 3.30 -10.34 -10.18
CA THR A 236 2.92 -9.37 -9.14
C THR A 236 1.49 -9.56 -8.65
N THR A 237 0.57 -9.99 -9.52
CA THR A 237 -0.81 -10.36 -9.13
C THR A 237 -0.81 -11.60 -8.24
N THR A 238 -0.01 -12.61 -8.54
CA THR A 238 0.14 -13.81 -7.71
C THR A 238 0.71 -13.45 -6.34
N THR A 239 1.75 -12.61 -6.30
CA THR A 239 2.33 -12.10 -5.05
C THR A 239 1.29 -11.36 -4.20
N ALA A 240 0.53 -10.45 -4.80
CA ALA A 240 -0.53 -9.72 -4.09
C ALA A 240 -1.60 -10.67 -3.53
N LYS A 241 -2.05 -11.66 -4.31
CA LYS A 241 -2.99 -12.67 -3.85
C LYS A 241 -2.49 -13.46 -2.64
N GLN A 242 -1.21 -13.82 -2.63
CA GLN A 242 -0.58 -14.54 -1.51
C GLN A 242 -0.48 -13.70 -0.24
N ILE A 243 -0.17 -12.40 -0.37
CA ILE A 243 -0.04 -11.51 0.79
C ILE A 243 -1.39 -11.29 1.47
N PHE A 244 -2.43 -11.01 0.68
CA PHE A 244 -3.75 -10.61 1.20
C PHE A 244 -4.72 -11.79 1.34
N ASP A 245 -4.28 -13.03 1.11
CA ASP A 245 -5.10 -14.25 1.12
C ASP A 245 -6.38 -14.10 0.30
N ILE A 246 -6.23 -13.70 -0.97
CA ILE A 246 -7.34 -13.44 -1.89
C ILE A 246 -7.26 -14.31 -3.15
N SER A 247 -8.43 -14.75 -3.58
CA SER A 247 -8.60 -15.58 -4.80
C SER A 247 -8.58 -14.76 -6.10
#